data_4a3e330efaea0d045ec0cd99e5401773
#
_entry.id   4a3e330efaea0d045ec0cd99e5401773
#
_cell.length_a   1.000
_cell.length_b   1.000
_cell.length_c   1.000
_cell.angle_alpha   90.00
_cell.angle_beta   90.00
_cell.angle_gamma   90.00
#
_symmetry.space_group_name_H-M   'P 1'
#
loop_
_entity.id
_entity.type
_entity.pdbx_description
1 polymer ?
#
loop_
_entity_poly.entity_id
_entity_poly.type
_entity_poly.pdbx_seq_one_letter_code
_entity_poly.pdbx_strand_id
1 'polypeptide(L)'
;MKIYKQGEYTIAQDEKRAFAVVEKNQNFYKLDDATFDSMFDIKALEFVRTDKDNILYMSGMVLTIIVTLVLYFRSTSYSIIDVNFLPATLVLIGNIFIHEFGHVLFLKLFYKKSHVKIGFKFVFIWPAFYVDTSYSYMVSKYKRIAIYLAGNFMNCIYVLMILSFFPKQLPYCYLVITNILINFIPIVKSDGYYAAITLLDKTNKRKGKVATTVEDFVRGFAMFVVLSILSWLSQ
;
A
#
# COMPACT_ATOMS: atom_id res chain seq x y z
N MET A 1 -11.38 13.11 10.86
CA MET A 1 -12.32 12.79 9.78
C MET A 1 -13.67 12.45 10.41
N LYS A 2 -14.75 13.00 9.91
CA LYS A 2 -16.13 12.72 10.36
C LYS A 2 -16.79 11.76 9.38
N ILE A 3 -17.56 10.83 9.90
CA ILE A 3 -18.30 9.86 9.09
C ILE A 3 -19.79 10.05 9.33
N TYR A 4 -20.52 10.18 8.23
CA TYR A 4 -21.96 10.37 8.18
C TYR A 4 -22.61 9.27 7.36
N LYS A 5 -23.93 9.12 7.52
CA LYS A 5 -24.77 8.22 6.74
C LYS A 5 -26.00 8.94 6.24
N GLN A 6 -26.45 8.61 5.01
CA GLN A 6 -27.71 9.05 4.45
C GLN A 6 -28.26 7.94 3.53
N GLY A 7 -29.25 7.20 3.99
CA GLY A 7 -29.78 6.05 3.27
C GLY A 7 -28.69 5.02 2.95
N GLU A 8 -28.44 4.79 1.66
CA GLU A 8 -27.40 3.86 1.17
C GLU A 8 -25.98 4.49 1.11
N TYR A 9 -25.86 5.80 1.35
CA TYR A 9 -24.59 6.50 1.27
C TYR A 9 -23.85 6.49 2.60
N THR A 10 -22.57 6.13 2.57
CA THR A 10 -21.64 6.37 3.68
C THR A 10 -20.66 7.46 3.26
N ILE A 11 -20.56 8.52 4.04
CA ILE A 11 -19.83 9.73 3.71
C ILE A 11 -18.69 9.91 4.72
N ALA A 12 -17.48 10.02 4.21
CA ALA A 12 -16.30 10.35 5.02
C ALA A 12 -15.81 11.75 4.65
N GLN A 13 -15.99 12.72 5.53
CA GLN A 13 -15.58 14.11 5.35
C GLN A 13 -14.28 14.40 6.10
N ASP A 14 -13.32 14.98 5.39
CA ASP A 14 -12.08 15.50 5.98
C ASP A 14 -12.05 17.02 5.89
N GLU A 15 -12.56 17.68 6.92
CA GLU A 15 -12.65 19.14 6.98
C GLU A 15 -11.30 19.85 6.85
N LYS A 16 -10.19 19.19 7.25
CA LYS A 16 -8.85 19.77 7.15
C LYS A 16 -8.31 19.81 5.73
N ARG A 17 -8.85 18.99 4.83
CA ARG A 17 -8.35 18.80 3.46
C ARG A 17 -9.35 19.16 2.39
N ALA A 18 -10.48 19.73 2.79
CA ALA A 18 -11.52 20.21 1.89
C ALA A 18 -11.95 19.14 0.87
N PHE A 19 -12.22 17.92 1.32
CA PHE A 19 -12.83 16.89 0.48
C PHE A 19 -13.69 15.91 1.27
N ALA A 20 -14.67 15.34 0.59
CA ALA A 20 -15.48 14.23 1.06
C ALA A 20 -15.32 13.01 0.14
N VAL A 21 -15.45 11.82 0.73
CA VAL A 21 -15.57 10.57 -0.02
C VAL A 21 -16.92 9.96 0.26
N VAL A 22 -17.67 9.71 -0.80
CA VAL A 22 -19.00 9.10 -0.75
C VAL A 22 -18.88 7.66 -1.23
N GLU A 23 -19.26 6.72 -0.39
CA GLU A 23 -19.36 5.31 -0.74
C GLU A 23 -20.84 4.98 -0.97
N LYS A 24 -21.12 4.36 -2.12
CA LYS A 24 -22.43 3.77 -2.46
C LYS A 24 -22.20 2.45 -3.19
N ASN A 25 -22.76 1.37 -2.67
CA ASN A 25 -22.68 0.04 -3.30
C ASN A 25 -21.25 -0.36 -3.66
N GLN A 26 -20.29 -0.13 -2.73
CA GLN A 26 -18.86 -0.40 -2.90
C GLN A 26 -18.17 0.43 -4.00
N ASN A 27 -18.81 1.48 -4.50
CA ASN A 27 -18.21 2.48 -5.35
C ASN A 27 -17.84 3.72 -4.54
N PHE A 28 -16.67 4.30 -4.82
CA PHE A 28 -16.14 5.41 -4.07
C PHE A 28 -16.04 6.63 -4.98
N TYR A 29 -16.68 7.72 -4.56
CA TYR A 29 -16.69 9.00 -5.27
C TYR A 29 -16.01 10.03 -4.38
N LYS A 30 -14.98 10.67 -4.89
CA LYS A 30 -14.32 11.77 -4.21
C LYS A 30 -14.88 13.07 -4.73
N LEU A 31 -15.43 13.87 -3.82
CA LEU A 31 -16.02 15.17 -4.06
C LEU A 31 -15.14 16.25 -3.42
N ASP A 32 -15.01 17.38 -4.07
CA ASP A 32 -14.55 18.62 -3.42
C ASP A 32 -15.67 19.23 -2.55
N ASP A 33 -15.32 20.16 -1.67
CA ASP A 33 -16.30 20.74 -0.75
C ASP A 33 -17.46 21.42 -1.49
N ALA A 34 -17.18 22.14 -2.56
CA ALA A 34 -18.22 22.87 -3.32
C ALA A 34 -19.25 21.90 -3.93
N THR A 35 -18.77 20.80 -4.53
CA THR A 35 -19.65 19.75 -5.07
C THR A 35 -20.37 19.02 -3.96
N PHE A 36 -19.68 18.74 -2.85
CA PHE A 36 -20.27 18.07 -1.69
C PHE A 36 -21.42 18.90 -1.10
N ASP A 37 -21.20 20.19 -0.82
CA ASP A 37 -22.20 21.09 -0.24
C ASP A 37 -23.40 21.32 -1.16
N SER A 38 -23.20 21.20 -2.49
CA SER A 38 -24.30 21.27 -3.47
C SER A 38 -25.17 20.00 -3.49
N MET A 39 -24.61 18.85 -3.12
CA MET A 39 -25.28 17.53 -3.20
C MET A 39 -25.86 17.08 -1.88
N PHE A 40 -25.25 17.50 -0.76
CA PHE A 40 -25.59 16.99 0.57
C PHE A 40 -25.74 18.15 1.57
N ASP A 41 -26.89 18.22 2.24
CA ASP A 41 -27.06 19.10 3.40
C ASP A 41 -26.50 18.40 4.65
N ILE A 42 -25.37 18.92 5.14
CA ILE A 42 -24.67 18.35 6.31
C ILE A 42 -25.59 18.26 7.53
N LYS A 43 -26.56 19.19 7.68
CA LYS A 43 -27.50 19.18 8.81
C LYS A 43 -28.51 18.03 8.73
N ALA A 44 -28.76 17.52 7.52
CA ALA A 44 -29.67 16.38 7.28
C ALA A 44 -28.95 15.03 7.32
N LEU A 45 -27.61 15.00 7.49
CA LEU A 45 -26.84 13.77 7.57
C LEU A 45 -26.83 13.20 8.98
N GLU A 46 -27.04 11.89 9.08
CA GLU A 46 -26.89 11.14 10.33
C GLU A 46 -25.40 11.02 10.66
N PHE A 47 -24.97 11.65 11.76
CA PHE A 47 -23.60 11.49 12.25
C PHE A 47 -23.39 10.09 12.82
N VAL A 48 -22.37 9.37 12.32
CA VAL A 48 -22.05 8.00 12.76
C VAL A 48 -20.92 8.00 13.77
N ARG A 49 -19.78 8.62 13.41
CA ARG A 49 -18.60 8.64 14.28
C ARG A 49 -17.54 9.64 13.82
N THR A 50 -16.66 10.00 14.75
CA THR A 50 -15.40 10.66 14.40
C THR A 50 -14.28 9.63 14.38
N ASP A 51 -13.57 9.53 13.26
CA ASP A 51 -12.35 8.74 13.18
C ASP A 51 -11.13 9.62 13.50
N LYS A 52 -10.54 9.35 14.67
CA LYS A 52 -9.38 10.14 15.15
C LYS A 52 -8.11 9.70 14.45
N ASP A 53 -7.31 10.67 14.07
CA ASP A 53 -5.94 10.41 13.60
C ASP A 53 -5.09 9.79 14.71
N ASN A 54 -4.36 8.74 14.35
CA ASN A 54 -3.39 8.11 15.22
C ASN A 54 -2.13 7.78 14.42
N ILE A 55 -1.07 8.54 14.68
CA ILE A 55 0.23 8.40 14.02
C ILE A 55 1.00 7.15 14.46
N LEU A 56 0.65 6.59 15.64
CA LEU A 56 1.41 5.51 16.26
C LEU A 56 1.54 4.26 15.38
N TYR A 57 0.46 3.88 14.69
CA TYR A 57 0.50 2.73 13.78
C TYR A 57 1.48 2.96 12.62
N MET A 58 1.41 4.14 11.99
CA MET A 58 2.30 4.49 10.90
C MET A 58 3.76 4.54 11.37
N SER A 59 4.05 5.21 12.49
CA SER A 59 5.43 5.32 12.99
C SER A 59 6.00 3.97 13.42
N GLY A 60 5.19 3.12 14.05
CA GLY A 60 5.61 1.75 14.40
C GLY A 60 5.96 0.92 13.17
N MET A 61 5.15 0.99 12.11
CA MET A 61 5.44 0.30 10.85
C MET A 61 6.72 0.80 10.20
N VAL A 62 6.90 2.12 10.10
CA VAL A 62 8.11 2.72 9.52
C VAL A 62 9.35 2.31 10.33
N LEU A 63 9.27 2.35 11.66
CA LEU A 63 10.36 1.89 12.52
C LEU A 63 10.70 0.42 12.27
N THR A 64 9.71 -0.46 12.19
CA THR A 64 9.91 -1.88 11.90
C THR A 64 10.59 -2.08 10.55
N ILE A 65 10.17 -1.36 9.51
CA ILE A 65 10.79 -1.42 8.18
C ILE A 65 12.26 -1.02 8.27
N ILE A 66 12.57 0.11 8.90
CA ILE A 66 13.95 0.59 9.05
C ILE A 66 14.81 -0.44 9.82
N VAL A 67 14.31 -0.93 10.96
CA VAL A 67 15.03 -1.93 11.77
C VAL A 67 15.29 -3.20 10.97
N THR A 68 14.29 -3.68 10.23
CA THR A 68 14.46 -4.90 9.41
C THR A 68 15.52 -4.71 8.34
N LEU A 69 15.51 -3.57 7.63
CA LEU A 69 16.54 -3.28 6.61
C LEU A 69 17.93 -3.22 7.23
N VAL A 70 18.08 -2.52 8.36
CA VAL A 70 19.37 -2.44 9.08
C VAL A 70 19.85 -3.82 9.52
N LEU A 71 19.00 -4.62 10.12
CA LEU A 71 19.35 -5.99 10.57
C LEU A 71 19.72 -6.88 9.39
N TYR A 72 18.94 -6.83 8.31
CA TYR A 72 19.23 -7.59 7.11
C TYR A 72 20.60 -7.26 6.54
N PHE A 73 20.88 -5.98 6.25
CA PHE A 73 22.15 -5.56 5.67
C PHE A 73 23.35 -5.79 6.58
N ARG A 74 23.16 -5.80 7.89
CA ARG A 74 24.24 -6.19 8.84
C ARG A 74 24.48 -7.69 8.90
N SER A 75 23.49 -8.49 8.61
CA SER A 75 23.55 -9.97 8.71
C SER A 75 23.95 -10.65 7.42
N THR A 76 23.94 -9.91 6.27
CA THR A 76 24.20 -10.49 4.96
C THR A 76 25.62 -10.25 4.50
N SER A 77 26.36 -11.33 4.29
CA SER A 77 27.62 -11.40 3.51
C SER A 77 27.45 -12.49 2.45
N TYR A 78 26.40 -12.41 1.64
CA TYR A 78 26.00 -13.52 0.77
C TYR A 78 26.31 -13.26 -0.69
N SER A 79 26.82 -14.29 -1.36
CA SER A 79 26.83 -14.38 -2.82
C SER A 79 25.46 -14.83 -3.31
N ILE A 80 24.87 -14.08 -4.24
CA ILE A 80 23.57 -14.43 -4.87
C ILE A 80 23.69 -15.73 -5.70
N ILE A 81 24.91 -16.17 -5.98
CA ILE A 81 25.22 -17.31 -6.87
C ILE A 81 24.74 -18.65 -6.26
N ASP A 82 24.60 -18.73 -4.94
CA ASP A 82 24.22 -19.99 -4.24
C ASP A 82 22.72 -20.14 -3.99
N VAL A 83 21.88 -19.32 -4.63
CA VAL A 83 20.44 -19.37 -4.41
C VAL A 83 19.79 -20.49 -5.20
N ASN A 84 19.30 -21.51 -4.51
CA ASN A 84 18.51 -22.59 -5.11
C ASN A 84 17.13 -22.05 -5.56
N PHE A 85 16.73 -22.42 -6.78
CA PHE A 85 15.48 -21.93 -7.40
C PHE A 85 14.23 -22.28 -6.59
N LEU A 86 14.12 -23.50 -6.07
CA LEU A 86 12.93 -23.96 -5.35
C LEU A 86 12.69 -23.20 -4.04
N PRO A 87 13.64 -23.09 -3.09
CA PRO A 87 13.45 -22.27 -1.90
C PRO A 87 13.21 -20.78 -2.23
N ALA A 88 13.91 -20.23 -3.22
CA ALA A 88 13.71 -18.85 -3.65
C ALA A 88 12.26 -18.60 -4.12
N THR A 89 11.72 -19.51 -4.93
CA THR A 89 10.33 -19.45 -5.41
C THR A 89 9.34 -19.54 -4.26
N LEU A 90 9.56 -20.46 -3.30
CA LEU A 90 8.68 -20.60 -2.14
C LEU A 90 8.68 -19.35 -1.25
N VAL A 91 9.86 -18.75 -1.01
CA VAL A 91 9.98 -17.49 -0.27
C VAL A 91 9.25 -16.37 -0.99
N LEU A 92 9.36 -16.30 -2.31
CA LEU A 92 8.72 -15.27 -3.14
C LEU A 92 7.18 -15.40 -3.15
N ILE A 93 6.68 -16.63 -3.30
CA ILE A 93 5.24 -16.92 -3.22
C ILE A 93 4.71 -16.56 -1.82
N GLY A 94 5.39 -17.00 -0.76
CA GLY A 94 5.04 -16.64 0.62
C GLY A 94 5.01 -15.13 0.85
N ASN A 95 6.00 -14.41 0.30
CA ASN A 95 6.04 -12.95 0.34
C ASN A 95 4.80 -12.29 -0.27
N ILE A 96 4.35 -12.76 -1.45
CA ILE A 96 3.16 -12.19 -2.11
C ILE A 96 1.92 -12.38 -1.23
N PHE A 97 1.69 -13.59 -0.72
CA PHE A 97 0.53 -13.87 0.13
C PHE A 97 0.56 -13.07 1.44
N ILE A 98 1.71 -12.99 2.10
CA ILE A 98 1.88 -12.27 3.36
C ILE A 98 1.68 -10.77 3.15
N HIS A 99 2.16 -10.23 2.03
CA HIS A 99 1.99 -8.83 1.65
C HIS A 99 0.51 -8.47 1.51
N GLU A 100 -0.21 -9.20 0.67
CA GLU A 100 -1.65 -8.96 0.43
C GLU A 100 -2.49 -9.19 1.71
N PHE A 101 -2.13 -10.21 2.50
CA PHE A 101 -2.74 -10.44 3.80
C PHE A 101 -2.57 -9.25 4.74
N GLY A 102 -1.42 -8.57 4.70
CA GLY A 102 -1.19 -7.33 5.44
C GLY A 102 -2.25 -6.26 5.14
N HIS A 103 -2.54 -6.01 3.87
CA HIS A 103 -3.57 -5.05 3.47
C HIS A 103 -4.95 -5.46 3.97
N VAL A 104 -5.32 -6.73 3.83
CA VAL A 104 -6.60 -7.26 4.35
C VAL A 104 -6.71 -7.06 5.86
N LEU A 105 -5.67 -7.44 6.60
CA LEU A 105 -5.64 -7.38 8.06
C LEU A 105 -5.84 -5.95 8.56
N PHE A 106 -5.04 -4.99 8.06
CA PHE A 106 -5.11 -3.60 8.53
C PHE A 106 -6.35 -2.88 8.03
N LEU A 107 -6.85 -3.21 6.84
CA LEU A 107 -8.12 -2.70 6.36
C LEU A 107 -9.28 -3.14 7.29
N LYS A 108 -9.34 -4.42 7.65
CA LYS A 108 -10.34 -4.96 8.59
C LYS A 108 -10.17 -4.43 10.01
N LEU A 109 -8.93 -4.23 10.46
CA LEU A 109 -8.65 -3.66 11.78
C LEU A 109 -9.21 -2.24 11.92
N PHE A 110 -9.03 -1.39 10.90
CA PHE A 110 -9.46 0.01 10.96
C PHE A 110 -10.88 0.24 10.47
N TYR A 111 -11.36 -0.60 9.56
CA TYR A 111 -12.71 -0.51 9.02
C TYR A 111 -13.37 -1.90 8.88
N LYS A 112 -13.95 -2.39 9.96
CA LYS A 112 -14.53 -3.76 10.05
C LYS A 112 -15.58 -4.05 8.98
N LYS A 113 -16.32 -3.03 8.53
CA LYS A 113 -17.37 -3.15 7.48
C LYS A 113 -16.81 -3.23 6.06
N SER A 114 -15.48 -3.15 5.87
CA SER A 114 -14.90 -3.24 4.53
C SER A 114 -15.21 -4.58 3.86
N HIS A 115 -15.62 -4.51 2.60
CA HIS A 115 -15.69 -5.68 1.72
C HIS A 115 -14.35 -5.81 1.01
N VAL A 116 -13.61 -6.86 1.35
CA VAL A 116 -12.29 -7.10 0.75
C VAL A 116 -12.49 -7.73 -0.61
N LYS A 117 -11.94 -7.08 -1.64
CA LYS A 117 -11.87 -7.63 -2.99
C LYS A 117 -10.40 -7.93 -3.29
N ILE A 118 -10.13 -9.17 -3.68
CA ILE A 118 -8.83 -9.59 -4.18
C ILE A 118 -8.94 -9.68 -5.69
N GLY A 119 -7.99 -9.09 -6.38
CA GLY A 119 -7.94 -9.08 -7.83
C GLY A 119 -6.60 -9.59 -8.35
N PHE A 120 -6.59 -9.82 -9.64
CA PHE A 120 -5.40 -10.19 -10.41
C PHE A 120 -5.27 -9.22 -11.58
N LYS A 121 -4.08 -8.71 -11.82
CA LYS A 121 -3.79 -7.82 -12.95
C LYS A 121 -2.38 -8.06 -13.47
N PHE A 122 -2.15 -7.67 -14.69
CA PHE A 122 -0.78 -7.55 -15.20
C PHE A 122 -0.28 -6.12 -14.98
N VAL A 123 0.89 -5.99 -14.36
CA VAL A 123 1.64 -4.73 -14.25
C VAL A 123 2.80 -4.84 -15.23
N PHE A 124 2.68 -4.17 -16.37
CA PHE A 124 3.55 -4.40 -17.52
C PHE A 124 3.42 -5.85 -17.99
N ILE A 125 4.45 -6.69 -17.86
CA ILE A 125 4.44 -8.11 -18.21
C ILE A 125 4.29 -9.05 -17.00
N TRP A 126 4.32 -8.50 -15.78
CA TRP A 126 4.33 -9.26 -14.53
C TRP A 126 2.92 -9.48 -14.01
N PRO A 127 2.54 -10.72 -13.71
CA PRO A 127 1.29 -10.99 -13.01
C PRO A 127 1.39 -10.48 -11.56
N ALA A 128 0.36 -9.78 -11.11
CA ALA A 128 0.29 -9.25 -9.76
C ALA A 128 -1.08 -9.53 -9.15
N PHE A 129 -1.09 -10.09 -7.96
CA PHE A 129 -2.24 -10.09 -7.09
C PHE A 129 -2.33 -8.74 -6.39
N TYR A 130 -3.55 -8.31 -6.05
CA TYR A 130 -3.74 -7.10 -5.29
C TYR A 130 -5.01 -7.17 -4.45
N VAL A 131 -4.99 -6.48 -3.32
CA VAL A 131 -6.18 -6.20 -2.51
C VAL A 131 -6.71 -4.81 -2.85
N ASP A 132 -8.02 -4.71 -3.09
CA ASP A 132 -8.67 -3.41 -3.25
C ASP A 132 -8.73 -2.67 -1.91
N THR A 133 -7.89 -1.66 -1.77
CA THR A 133 -7.79 -0.83 -0.57
C THR A 133 -8.69 0.40 -0.62
N SER A 134 -9.68 0.49 -1.51
CA SER A 134 -10.57 1.66 -1.67
C SER A 134 -11.27 2.06 -0.38
N TYR A 135 -11.64 1.09 0.48
CA TYR A 135 -12.17 1.39 1.81
C TYR A 135 -11.20 2.16 2.73
N SER A 136 -9.92 2.27 2.39
CA SER A 136 -8.97 3.11 3.11
C SER A 136 -9.36 4.59 3.09
N TYR A 137 -10.16 5.02 2.10
CA TYR A 137 -10.69 6.38 2.05
C TYR A 137 -11.71 6.68 3.18
N MET A 138 -12.27 5.64 3.81
CA MET A 138 -13.23 5.76 4.91
C MET A 138 -12.57 5.83 6.30
N VAL A 139 -11.24 5.92 6.35
CA VAL A 139 -10.46 6.07 7.59
C VAL A 139 -9.56 7.29 7.54
N SER A 140 -9.13 7.75 8.72
CA SER A 140 -8.27 8.92 8.89
C SER A 140 -6.91 8.77 8.20
N LYS A 141 -6.21 9.89 7.99
CA LYS A 141 -4.97 9.98 7.19
C LYS A 141 -3.93 8.94 7.58
N TYR A 142 -3.55 8.91 8.86
CA TYR A 142 -2.47 8.04 9.31
C TYR A 142 -2.85 6.56 9.31
N LYS A 143 -4.12 6.23 9.54
CA LYS A 143 -4.63 4.86 9.38
C LYS A 143 -4.61 4.44 7.90
N ARG A 144 -4.94 5.36 6.99
CA ARG A 144 -4.86 5.12 5.54
C ARG A 144 -3.43 4.84 5.10
N ILE A 145 -2.47 5.65 5.57
CA ILE A 145 -1.05 5.41 5.32
C ILE A 145 -0.63 4.05 5.88
N ALA A 146 -1.06 3.70 7.09
CA ALA A 146 -0.77 2.40 7.67
C ALA A 146 -1.35 1.24 6.84
N ILE A 147 -2.55 1.37 6.26
CA ILE A 147 -3.11 0.37 5.33
C ILE A 147 -2.19 0.21 4.10
N TYR A 148 -1.70 1.30 3.51
CA TYR A 148 -0.79 1.22 2.37
C TYR A 148 0.58 0.63 2.75
N LEU A 149 1.09 0.91 3.94
CA LEU A 149 2.36 0.34 4.40
C LEU A 149 2.24 -1.10 4.91
N ALA A 150 1.02 -1.60 5.12
CA ALA A 150 0.77 -2.89 5.76
C ALA A 150 1.40 -4.08 5.02
N GLY A 151 1.40 -4.07 3.68
CA GLY A 151 2.06 -5.09 2.89
C GLY A 151 3.57 -5.15 3.17
N ASN A 152 4.25 -4.00 3.07
CA ASN A 152 5.68 -3.90 3.36
C ASN A 152 6.02 -4.22 4.83
N PHE A 153 5.17 -3.81 5.76
CA PHE A 153 5.31 -4.14 7.17
C PHE A 153 5.24 -5.66 7.41
N MET A 154 4.29 -6.35 6.81
CA MET A 154 4.17 -7.80 6.92
C MET A 154 5.32 -8.54 6.23
N ASN A 155 5.83 -8.02 5.12
CA ASN A 155 7.05 -8.51 4.50
C ASN A 155 8.27 -8.39 5.43
N CYS A 156 8.38 -7.28 6.18
CA CYS A 156 9.43 -7.12 7.19
C CYS A 156 9.30 -8.14 8.32
N ILE A 157 8.10 -8.38 8.83
CA ILE A 157 7.85 -9.42 9.83
C ILE A 157 8.27 -10.80 9.29
N TYR A 158 7.94 -11.09 8.03
CA TYR A 158 8.34 -12.32 7.38
C TYR A 158 9.86 -12.48 7.30
N VAL A 159 10.60 -11.45 6.91
CA VAL A 159 12.08 -11.46 6.92
C VAL A 159 12.62 -11.66 8.32
N LEU A 160 12.08 -10.97 9.33
CA LEU A 160 12.50 -11.13 10.72
C LEU A 160 12.24 -12.54 11.26
N MET A 161 11.12 -13.16 10.87
CA MET A 161 10.83 -14.56 11.21
C MET A 161 11.85 -15.50 10.57
N ILE A 162 12.19 -15.30 9.28
CA ILE A 162 13.22 -16.12 8.61
C ILE A 162 14.58 -15.90 9.29
N LEU A 163 14.96 -14.67 9.57
CA LEU A 163 16.21 -14.35 10.26
C LEU A 163 16.30 -15.06 11.64
N SER A 164 15.19 -15.10 12.38
CA SER A 164 15.17 -15.65 13.73
C SER A 164 15.13 -17.19 13.77
N PHE A 165 14.34 -17.80 12.91
CA PHE A 165 14.05 -19.24 12.98
C PHE A 165 14.72 -20.04 11.88
N PHE A 166 15.04 -19.43 10.75
CA PHE A 166 15.59 -20.09 9.57
C PHE A 166 16.78 -19.31 8.97
N PRO A 167 17.85 -19.02 9.74
CA PRO A 167 18.93 -18.15 9.30
C PRO A 167 19.64 -18.65 8.03
N LYS A 168 19.65 -19.95 7.76
CA LYS A 168 20.18 -20.54 6.53
C LYS A 168 19.39 -20.14 5.27
N GLN A 169 18.14 -19.70 5.44
CA GLN A 169 17.26 -19.25 4.35
C GLN A 169 17.36 -17.73 4.12
N LEU A 170 18.17 -17.02 4.89
CA LEU A 170 18.32 -15.57 4.80
C LEU A 170 18.72 -15.06 3.39
N PRO A 171 19.59 -15.78 2.63
CA PRO A 171 19.92 -15.36 1.26
C PRO A 171 18.71 -15.20 0.36
N TYR A 172 17.67 -16.04 0.54
CA TYR A 172 16.44 -15.96 -0.25
C TYR A 172 15.60 -14.73 0.07
N CYS A 173 15.80 -14.11 1.24
CA CYS A 173 15.14 -12.86 1.61
C CYS A 173 15.59 -11.67 0.77
N TYR A 174 16.69 -11.78 -0.01
CA TYR A 174 17.12 -10.75 -0.94
C TYR A 174 15.98 -10.29 -1.87
N LEU A 175 15.22 -11.24 -2.40
CA LEU A 175 14.07 -10.95 -3.27
C LEU A 175 12.97 -10.19 -2.53
N VAL A 176 12.72 -10.54 -1.26
CA VAL A 176 11.74 -9.86 -0.41
C VAL A 176 12.19 -8.43 -0.10
N ILE A 177 13.44 -8.24 0.28
CA ILE A 177 14.03 -6.92 0.56
C ILE A 177 14.02 -6.05 -0.69
N THR A 178 14.38 -6.60 -1.84
CA THR A 178 14.32 -5.90 -3.12
C THR A 178 12.89 -5.44 -3.43
N ASN A 179 11.89 -6.29 -3.19
CA ASN A 179 10.48 -5.94 -3.36
C ASN A 179 10.08 -4.79 -2.42
N ILE A 180 10.46 -4.84 -1.14
CA ILE A 180 10.20 -3.76 -0.18
C ILE A 180 10.81 -2.44 -0.68
N LEU A 181 12.07 -2.45 -1.12
CA LEU A 181 12.75 -1.24 -1.62
C LEU A 181 12.09 -0.68 -2.89
N ILE A 182 11.78 -1.56 -3.85
CA ILE A 182 11.09 -1.18 -5.09
C ILE A 182 9.74 -0.54 -4.79
N ASN A 183 9.02 -1.05 -3.80
CA ASN A 183 7.71 -0.53 -3.40
C ASN A 183 7.76 0.92 -2.88
N PHE A 184 8.93 1.38 -2.39
CA PHE A 184 9.14 2.76 -1.98
C PHE A 184 9.60 3.69 -3.11
N ILE A 185 9.93 3.15 -4.29
CA ILE A 185 10.33 3.98 -5.43
C ILE A 185 9.08 4.67 -6.01
N PRO A 186 9.01 6.01 -6.01
CA PRO A 186 7.79 6.75 -6.39
C PRO A 186 7.50 6.74 -7.89
N ILE A 187 8.26 6.00 -8.69
CA ILE A 187 8.08 5.87 -10.13
C ILE A 187 6.86 4.97 -10.44
N VAL A 188 6.66 3.93 -9.65
CA VAL A 188 5.53 3.00 -9.81
C VAL A 188 4.40 3.39 -8.86
N LYS A 189 3.15 3.23 -9.27
CA LYS A 189 1.96 3.40 -8.39
C LYS A 189 1.85 2.21 -7.43
N SER A 190 2.84 2.10 -6.56
CA SER A 190 2.98 1.10 -5.50
C SER A 190 2.35 1.60 -4.20
N ASP A 191 2.34 0.76 -3.18
CA ASP A 191 1.84 1.11 -1.85
C ASP A 191 2.64 2.25 -1.22
N GLY A 192 3.97 2.24 -1.36
CA GLY A 192 4.83 3.33 -0.91
C GLY A 192 4.50 4.65 -1.61
N TYR A 193 4.19 4.62 -2.91
CA TYR A 193 3.71 5.80 -3.62
C TYR A 193 2.39 6.32 -3.02
N TYR A 194 1.39 5.45 -2.80
CA TYR A 194 0.11 5.87 -2.21
C TYR A 194 0.26 6.37 -0.78
N ALA A 195 1.14 5.75 0.01
CA ALA A 195 1.49 6.24 1.34
C ALA A 195 2.10 7.65 1.28
N ALA A 196 3.07 7.89 0.38
CA ALA A 196 3.75 9.17 0.21
C ALA A 196 2.81 10.28 -0.26
N ILE A 197 1.99 10.06 -1.30
CA ILE A 197 1.04 11.08 -1.76
C ILE A 197 -0.01 11.40 -0.71
N THR A 198 -0.43 10.39 0.09
CA THR A 198 -1.36 10.61 1.20
C THR A 198 -0.69 11.42 2.30
N LEU A 199 0.57 11.16 2.62
CA LEU A 199 1.33 11.91 3.61
C LEU A 199 1.47 13.40 3.21
N LEU A 200 1.74 13.65 1.93
CA LEU A 200 1.90 15.00 1.35
C LEU A 200 0.57 15.69 1.04
N ASP A 201 -0.57 15.12 1.42
CA ASP A 201 -1.92 15.62 1.12
C ASP A 201 -2.20 15.85 -0.38
N LYS A 202 -1.41 15.21 -1.24
CA LYS A 202 -1.62 15.26 -2.69
C LYS A 202 -2.70 14.27 -3.10
N THR A 203 -3.53 14.68 -4.05
CA THR A 203 -4.58 13.82 -4.59
C THR A 203 -4.16 13.28 -5.95
N ASN A 204 -4.33 11.99 -6.15
CA ASN A 204 -4.15 11.41 -7.47
C ASN A 204 -5.36 11.79 -8.32
N LYS A 205 -5.17 12.69 -9.32
CA LYS A 205 -6.24 13.04 -10.26
C LYS A 205 -6.56 11.82 -11.12
N ARG A 206 -7.83 11.47 -11.24
CA ARG A 206 -8.28 10.37 -12.07
C ARG A 206 -8.05 10.73 -13.53
N LYS A 207 -7.13 10.04 -14.18
CA LYS A 207 -6.87 10.17 -15.62
C LYS A 207 -7.74 9.15 -16.38
N GLY A 208 -8.01 9.40 -17.64
CA GLY A 208 -8.71 8.44 -18.50
C GLY A 208 -7.96 7.09 -18.60
N LYS A 209 -8.68 6.00 -18.89
CA LYS A 209 -8.12 4.63 -18.94
C LYS A 209 -6.85 4.52 -19.79
N VAL A 210 -6.86 5.10 -20.99
CA VAL A 210 -5.71 5.07 -21.93
C VAL A 210 -4.52 5.83 -21.35
N ALA A 211 -4.74 7.03 -20.79
CA ALA A 211 -3.67 7.83 -20.17
C ALA A 211 -3.04 7.14 -18.95
N THR A 212 -3.82 6.39 -18.17
CA THR A 212 -3.29 5.60 -17.05
C THR A 212 -2.45 4.43 -17.53
N THR A 213 -2.86 3.72 -18.58
CA THR A 213 -2.11 2.58 -19.13
C THR A 213 -0.77 3.04 -19.72
N VAL A 214 -0.75 4.15 -20.47
CA VAL A 214 0.49 4.73 -21.01
C VAL A 214 1.43 5.18 -19.88
N GLU A 215 0.89 5.84 -18.86
CA GLU A 215 1.68 6.28 -17.70
C GLU A 215 2.27 5.09 -16.94
N ASP A 216 1.50 4.03 -16.72
CA ASP A 216 1.97 2.81 -16.03
C ASP A 216 3.04 2.07 -16.86
N PHE A 217 2.90 2.07 -18.19
CA PHE A 217 3.92 1.51 -19.09
C PHE A 217 5.23 2.33 -19.04
N VAL A 218 5.15 3.65 -19.16
CA VAL A 218 6.34 4.53 -19.10
C VAL A 218 7.05 4.40 -17.75
N ARG A 219 6.31 4.32 -16.66
CA ARG A 219 6.86 4.12 -15.32
C ARG A 219 7.54 2.75 -15.17
N GLY A 220 6.90 1.68 -15.68
CA GLY A 220 7.49 0.33 -15.69
C GLY A 220 8.79 0.27 -16.50
N PHE A 221 8.82 0.91 -17.68
CA PHE A 221 10.01 1.00 -18.50
C PHE A 221 11.13 1.82 -17.83
N ALA A 222 10.80 2.98 -17.24
CA ALA A 222 11.76 3.79 -16.51
C ALA A 222 12.39 3.01 -15.34
N MET A 223 11.57 2.23 -14.61
CA MET A 223 12.06 1.38 -13.54
C MET A 223 13.00 0.27 -14.07
N PHE A 224 12.66 -0.37 -15.17
CA PHE A 224 13.52 -1.37 -15.81
C PHE A 224 14.90 -0.76 -16.18
N VAL A 225 14.90 0.43 -16.75
CA VAL A 225 16.14 1.15 -17.10
C VAL A 225 16.97 1.46 -15.84
N VAL A 226 16.34 1.96 -14.77
CA VAL A 226 17.04 2.24 -13.50
C VAL A 226 17.65 0.98 -12.91
N LEU A 227 16.90 -0.12 -12.85
CA LEU A 227 17.42 -1.39 -12.33
C LEU A 227 18.56 -1.95 -13.20
N SER A 228 18.47 -1.82 -14.53
CA SER A 228 19.53 -2.23 -15.46
C SER A 228 20.80 -1.42 -15.24
N ILE A 229 20.69 -0.11 -15.04
CA ILE A 229 21.84 0.76 -14.74
C ILE A 229 22.47 0.40 -13.38
N LEU A 230 21.65 0.19 -12.35
CA LEU A 230 22.14 -0.21 -11.03
C LEU A 230 22.85 -1.57 -11.07
N SER A 231 22.30 -2.54 -11.83
CA SER A 231 22.94 -3.83 -12.04
C SER A 231 24.27 -3.70 -12.77
N TRP A 232 24.38 -2.81 -13.76
CA TRP A 232 25.63 -2.56 -14.47
C TRP A 232 26.69 -1.88 -13.59
N LEU A 233 26.29 -0.94 -12.72
CA LEU A 233 27.19 -0.25 -11.79
C LEU A 233 27.68 -1.14 -10.64
N SER A 234 27.01 -2.27 -10.38
CA SER A 234 27.35 -3.22 -9.30
C SER A 234 28.33 -4.32 -9.76
N GLN A 235 28.67 -4.35 -11.04
CA GLN A 235 29.69 -5.28 -11.62
C GLN A 235 31.07 -4.64 -11.62
#